data_cb3509760393fbe9fbad444df1e12d04
#
_entry.id   cb3509760393fbe9fbad444df1e12d04
#
_cell.length_a   1.000
_cell.length_b   1.000
_cell.length_c   1.000
_cell.angle_alpha   90.00
_cell.angle_beta   90.00
_cell.angle_gamma   90.00
#
_symmetry.space_group_name_H-M   'P 1'
#
loop_
_entity.id
_entity.type
_entity.pdbx_description
1 polymer ?
#
loop_
_entity_poly.entity_id
_entity_poly.type
_entity_poly.pdbx_seq_one_letter_code
_entity_poly.pdbx_strand_id
1 'polypeptide(L)'
;MVETDRTRVLIDCGPDFRQQMLQQPFRKIDGVLVTHAHYDHVGGMDDIRPFCTFGEINVYADRRAAGNLRQMMPYCFEEHLYPGVPRIHLNTITPHRMLTINELHIMPITVMHDKLPILGFRIGTLLYITDMKTIGHEEMEYIKGIDTLVVNALRFEPDHHSHLVVSEALDFARRVGASRTYFTHICHGMGLHEEVNRQLPHGVQLAYDGQTIEW
;
A
#
# COMPACT_ATOMS: atom_id res chain seq x y z
N MET A 1 6.90 2.29 -0.93
CA MET A 1 7.42 3.51 -0.27
C MET A 1 7.25 4.68 -1.21
N VAL A 2 6.81 5.82 -0.69
CA VAL A 2 6.64 7.09 -1.42
C VAL A 2 7.63 8.09 -0.85
N GLU A 3 8.42 8.72 -1.70
CA GLU A 3 9.47 9.65 -1.25
C GLU A 3 9.45 10.96 -2.04
N THR A 4 9.76 12.02 -1.31
CA THR A 4 10.18 13.31 -1.83
C THR A 4 11.52 13.67 -1.20
N ASP A 5 12.07 14.84 -1.54
CA ASP A 5 13.32 15.31 -0.91
C ASP A 5 13.21 15.39 0.62
N ARG A 6 12.01 15.65 1.16
CA ARG A 6 11.78 15.92 2.59
C ARG A 6 10.97 14.85 3.31
N THR A 7 10.19 14.04 2.61
CA THR A 7 9.21 13.15 3.21
C THR A 7 9.39 11.71 2.73
N ARG A 8 9.31 10.76 3.66
CA ARG A 8 9.27 9.33 3.39
C ARG A 8 8.04 8.73 4.04
N VAL A 9 7.16 8.14 3.23
CA VAL A 9 5.95 7.46 3.67
C VAL A 9 5.97 6.02 3.17
N LEU A 10 5.65 5.08 4.04
CA LEU A 10 5.43 3.69 3.65
C LEU A 10 3.94 3.48 3.35
N ILE A 11 3.63 2.61 2.39
CA ILE A 11 2.30 2.02 2.24
C ILE A 11 2.47 0.55 2.54
N ASP A 12 1.85 0.12 3.62
CA ASP A 12 2.01 -1.18 4.28
C ASP A 12 3.44 -1.46 4.77
N CYS A 13 3.57 -2.48 5.62
CA CYS A 13 4.81 -2.92 6.22
C CYS A 13 4.75 -4.44 6.39
N GLY A 14 4.93 -5.16 5.28
CA GLY A 14 4.86 -6.62 5.22
C GLY A 14 6.08 -7.31 5.86
N PRO A 15 6.10 -8.65 5.93
CA PRO A 15 7.15 -9.43 6.58
C PRO A 15 8.56 -9.18 6.02
N ASP A 16 8.68 -8.83 4.74
CA ASP A 16 9.96 -8.59 4.07
C ASP A 16 10.49 -7.15 4.25
N PHE A 17 9.76 -6.32 5.02
CA PHE A 17 10.12 -4.91 5.28
C PHE A 17 11.58 -4.74 5.69
N ARG A 18 12.05 -5.57 6.62
CA ARG A 18 13.44 -5.51 7.10
C ARG A 18 14.43 -5.69 5.96
N GLN A 19 14.23 -6.71 5.12
CA GLN A 19 15.11 -6.97 3.97
C GLN A 19 15.09 -5.84 2.95
N GLN A 20 13.92 -5.30 2.69
CA GLN A 20 13.74 -4.18 1.77
C GLN A 20 14.44 -2.93 2.29
N MET A 21 14.31 -2.62 3.58
CA MET A 21 14.90 -1.43 4.18
C MET A 21 16.42 -1.50 4.39
N LEU A 22 17.01 -2.69 4.47
CA LEU A 22 18.48 -2.86 4.50
C LEU A 22 19.15 -2.36 3.20
N GLN A 23 18.41 -2.25 2.11
CA GLN A 23 18.89 -1.74 0.83
C GLN A 23 18.64 -0.22 0.66
N GLN A 24 17.99 0.41 1.63
CA GLN A 24 17.62 1.82 1.57
C GLN A 24 18.47 2.66 2.53
N PRO A 25 18.71 3.95 2.24
CA PRO A 25 19.33 4.85 3.19
C PRO A 25 18.54 4.88 4.51
N PHE A 26 19.25 4.74 5.64
CA PHE A 26 18.65 4.84 6.97
C PHE A 26 18.28 6.30 7.28
N ARG A 27 17.01 6.62 7.15
CA ARG A 27 16.45 7.96 7.41
C ARG A 27 15.06 7.86 8.01
N LYS A 28 14.55 8.96 8.53
CA LYS A 28 13.24 9.06 9.15
C LYS A 28 12.13 8.51 8.23
N ILE A 29 11.18 7.79 8.82
CA ILE A 29 9.88 7.45 8.25
C ILE A 29 8.87 8.45 8.83
N ASP A 30 8.26 9.26 7.98
CA ASP A 30 7.32 10.32 8.40
C ASP A 30 5.91 9.79 8.61
N GLY A 31 5.59 8.64 8.02
CA GLY A 31 4.33 7.96 8.23
C GLY A 31 4.27 6.57 7.60
N VAL A 32 3.40 5.74 8.13
CA VAL A 32 3.03 4.44 7.56
C VAL A 32 1.53 4.47 7.29
N LEU A 33 1.14 4.30 6.04
CA LEU A 33 -0.25 4.15 5.61
C LEU A 33 -0.57 2.66 5.58
N VAL A 34 -1.61 2.23 6.26
CA VAL A 34 -2.02 0.82 6.30
C VAL A 34 -3.28 0.64 5.46
N THR A 35 -3.20 -0.19 4.43
CA THR A 35 -4.35 -0.52 3.58
C THR A 35 -5.35 -1.37 4.35
N HIS A 36 -4.87 -2.41 5.00
CA HIS A 36 -5.63 -3.32 5.88
C HIS A 36 -4.66 -4.15 6.73
N ALA A 37 -5.19 -4.95 7.68
CA ALA A 37 -4.39 -5.64 8.68
C ALA A 37 -4.20 -7.13 8.40
N HIS A 38 -4.14 -7.58 7.14
CA HIS A 38 -3.63 -8.92 6.86
C HIS A 38 -2.13 -8.99 7.12
N TYR A 39 -1.63 -10.17 7.47
CA TYR A 39 -0.25 -10.34 7.93
C TYR A 39 0.79 -9.91 6.90
N ASP A 40 0.56 -10.20 5.64
CA ASP A 40 1.43 -9.82 4.53
C ASP A 40 1.53 -8.30 4.30
N HIS A 41 0.63 -7.50 4.93
CA HIS A 41 0.64 -6.04 4.88
C HIS A 41 1.16 -5.39 6.16
N VAL A 42 1.13 -6.09 7.30
CA VAL A 42 1.50 -5.51 8.61
C VAL A 42 2.48 -6.36 9.41
N GLY A 43 2.87 -7.54 8.92
CA GLY A 43 3.72 -8.48 9.65
C GLY A 43 5.13 -7.98 9.95
N GLY A 44 5.60 -6.93 9.27
CA GLY A 44 6.88 -6.27 9.50
C GLY A 44 6.82 -5.06 10.43
N MET A 45 5.66 -4.75 11.01
CA MET A 45 5.49 -3.53 11.81
C MET A 45 6.40 -3.47 13.06
N ASP A 46 6.84 -4.59 13.62
CA ASP A 46 7.82 -4.58 14.72
C ASP A 46 9.22 -4.14 14.25
N ASP A 47 9.56 -4.39 12.99
CA ASP A 47 10.85 -4.04 12.40
C ASP A 47 11.00 -2.53 12.07
N ILE A 48 9.95 -1.70 12.28
CA ILE A 48 10.10 -0.23 12.21
C ILE A 48 10.85 0.32 13.45
N ARG A 49 11.05 -0.48 14.48
CA ARG A 49 11.70 -0.11 15.74
C ARG A 49 13.00 0.69 15.58
N PRO A 50 13.96 0.32 14.71
CA PRO A 50 15.18 1.10 14.51
C PRO A 50 14.93 2.55 14.10
N PHE A 51 13.87 2.79 13.31
CA PHE A 51 13.51 4.12 12.84
C PHE A 51 12.91 5.02 13.93
N CYS A 52 12.53 4.44 15.09
CA CYS A 52 12.10 5.21 16.25
C CYS A 52 13.24 6.03 16.89
N THR A 53 14.49 5.87 16.42
CA THR A 53 15.59 6.78 16.77
C THR A 53 15.32 8.20 16.27
N PHE A 54 14.53 8.38 15.22
CA PHE A 54 14.11 9.68 14.68
C PHE A 54 12.85 10.26 15.32
N GLY A 55 12.27 9.56 16.30
CA GLY A 55 11.04 9.93 16.98
C GLY A 55 9.97 8.85 16.91
N GLU A 56 8.79 9.15 17.42
CA GLU A 56 7.62 8.30 17.29
C GLU A 56 7.17 8.25 15.82
N ILE A 57 6.70 7.08 15.38
CA ILE A 57 6.26 6.86 14.00
C ILE A 57 4.73 6.95 13.93
N ASN A 58 4.23 7.87 13.11
CA ASN A 58 2.81 7.96 12.83
C ASN A 58 2.37 6.82 11.93
N VAL A 59 1.37 6.04 12.37
CA VAL A 59 0.72 5.00 11.58
C VAL A 59 -0.73 5.41 11.33
N TYR A 60 -1.15 5.40 10.09
CA TYR A 60 -2.47 5.82 9.64
C TYR A 60 -3.23 4.61 9.11
N ALA A 61 -4.33 4.27 9.75
CA ALA A 61 -5.14 3.12 9.43
C ALA A 61 -6.63 3.44 9.61
N ASP A 62 -7.50 2.70 8.96
CA ASP A 62 -8.91 2.77 9.28
C ASP A 62 -9.18 2.22 10.70
N ARG A 63 -10.40 2.41 11.20
CA ARG A 63 -10.77 1.98 12.56
C ARG A 63 -10.56 0.47 12.78
N ARG A 64 -10.83 -0.35 11.74
CA ARG A 64 -10.73 -1.80 11.82
C ARG A 64 -9.28 -2.23 11.86
N ALA A 65 -8.47 -1.76 10.92
CA ALA A 65 -7.04 -2.07 10.88
C ALA A 65 -6.32 -1.54 12.14
N ALA A 66 -6.69 -0.34 12.62
CA ALA A 66 -6.16 0.19 13.88
C ALA A 66 -6.49 -0.70 15.10
N GLY A 67 -7.71 -1.24 15.15
CA GLY A 67 -8.11 -2.20 16.19
C GLY A 67 -7.30 -3.50 16.12
N ASN A 68 -7.10 -4.03 14.92
CA ASN A 68 -6.31 -5.23 14.70
C ASN A 68 -4.83 -5.03 15.07
N LEU A 69 -4.23 -3.90 14.70
CA LEU A 69 -2.85 -3.57 15.09
C LEU A 69 -2.67 -3.54 16.60
N ARG A 70 -3.63 -2.96 17.34
CA ARG A 70 -3.59 -3.00 18.82
C ARG A 70 -3.65 -4.40 19.41
N GLN A 71 -4.39 -5.30 18.74
CA GLN A 71 -4.46 -6.71 19.19
C GLN A 71 -3.21 -7.51 18.81
N MET A 72 -2.60 -7.21 17.65
CA MET A 72 -1.38 -7.90 17.19
C MET A 72 -0.14 -7.48 17.97
N MET A 73 -0.05 -6.21 18.35
CA MET A 73 1.11 -5.61 19.00
C MET A 73 0.71 -4.86 20.28
N PRO A 74 0.05 -5.52 21.27
CA PRO A 74 -0.49 -4.82 22.45
C PRO A 74 0.62 -4.08 23.22
N TYR A 75 1.83 -4.63 23.25
CA TYR A 75 3.01 -4.05 23.92
C TYR A 75 3.44 -2.68 23.37
N CYS A 76 3.00 -2.30 22.15
CA CYS A 76 3.27 -0.99 21.57
C CYS A 76 2.26 0.10 22.02
N PHE A 77 1.19 -0.28 22.71
CA PHE A 77 0.06 0.59 23.04
C PHE A 77 -0.29 0.58 24.54
N GLU A 78 0.57 0.01 25.38
CA GLU A 78 0.43 0.02 26.83
C GLU A 78 0.71 1.43 27.39
N GLU A 79 0.14 1.73 28.56
CA GLU A 79 0.37 3.02 29.24
C GLU A 79 1.84 3.25 29.59
N HIS A 80 2.54 2.16 29.95
CA HIS A 80 3.96 2.15 30.26
C HIS A 80 4.70 1.24 29.27
N LEU A 81 5.27 1.83 28.24
CA LEU A 81 5.99 1.08 27.21
C LEU A 81 7.30 0.50 27.76
N TYR A 82 7.53 -0.78 27.49
CA TYR A 82 8.82 -1.39 27.76
C TYR A 82 9.92 -0.75 26.88
N PRO A 83 11.10 -0.43 27.43
CA PRO A 83 12.20 0.14 26.64
C PRO A 83 12.56 -0.77 25.46
N GLY A 84 12.59 -0.19 24.25
CA GLY A 84 12.99 -0.90 23.04
C GLY A 84 11.83 -1.44 22.18
N VAL A 85 10.56 -1.24 22.58
CA VAL A 85 9.43 -1.50 21.68
C VAL A 85 9.30 -0.40 20.62
N PRO A 86 8.69 -0.66 19.45
CA PRO A 86 8.36 0.39 18.51
C PRO A 86 7.47 1.46 19.15
N ARG A 87 7.82 2.73 18.95
CA ARG A 87 6.99 3.85 19.40
C ARG A 87 6.08 4.26 18.25
N ILE A 88 4.81 3.89 18.36
CA ILE A 88 3.80 4.06 17.31
C ILE A 88 2.72 5.01 17.80
N HIS A 89 2.50 6.08 17.04
CA HIS A 89 1.30 6.90 17.19
C HIS A 89 0.27 6.48 16.14
N LEU A 90 -0.80 5.82 16.60
CA LEU A 90 -1.82 5.25 15.72
C LEU A 90 -2.94 6.25 15.47
N ASN A 91 -3.00 6.76 14.27
CA ASN A 91 -3.99 7.71 13.79
C ASN A 91 -5.10 6.99 13.02
N THR A 92 -6.35 7.17 13.44
CA THR A 92 -7.47 6.64 12.66
C THR A 92 -7.84 7.60 11.53
N ILE A 93 -7.83 7.08 10.31
CA ILE A 93 -8.23 7.81 9.10
C ILE A 93 -9.53 7.25 8.53
N THR A 94 -10.19 8.07 7.72
CA THR A 94 -11.44 7.69 7.04
C THR A 94 -11.33 8.00 5.55
N PRO A 95 -11.94 7.19 4.67
CA PRO A 95 -12.01 7.50 3.25
C PRO A 95 -12.54 8.90 2.98
N HIS A 96 -12.13 9.49 1.86
CA HIS A 96 -12.55 10.80 1.34
C HIS A 96 -12.20 12.00 2.26
N ARG A 97 -11.35 11.78 3.27
CA ARG A 97 -10.78 12.86 4.08
C ARG A 97 -9.29 12.98 3.77
N MET A 98 -8.93 14.10 3.18
CA MET A 98 -7.54 14.40 2.83
C MET A 98 -6.66 14.32 4.07
N LEU A 99 -5.62 13.47 4.00
CA LEU A 99 -4.53 13.39 4.96
C LEU A 99 -3.35 14.20 4.41
N THR A 100 -2.71 14.98 5.27
CA THR A 100 -1.48 15.70 4.90
C THR A 100 -0.34 15.22 5.79
N ILE A 101 0.74 14.77 5.15
CA ILE A 101 2.00 14.42 5.81
C ILE A 101 3.09 15.29 5.16
N ASN A 102 3.56 16.28 5.88
CA ASN A 102 4.43 17.33 5.35
C ASN A 102 3.82 17.95 4.07
N GLU A 103 4.49 17.83 2.92
CA GLU A 103 3.99 18.31 1.62
C GLU A 103 3.10 17.31 0.85
N LEU A 104 3.01 16.07 1.32
CA LEU A 104 2.19 15.05 0.65
C LEU A 104 0.72 15.18 1.04
N HIS A 105 -0.13 15.32 0.03
CA HIS A 105 -1.58 15.27 0.16
C HIS A 105 -2.07 13.90 -0.29
N ILE A 106 -2.66 13.15 0.62
CA ILE A 106 -3.03 11.74 0.44
C ILE A 106 -4.54 11.63 0.62
N MET A 107 -5.22 11.15 -0.40
CA MET A 107 -6.65 10.88 -0.37
C MET A 107 -6.88 9.38 -0.20
N PRO A 108 -7.33 8.93 0.97
CA PRO A 108 -7.76 7.54 1.15
C PRO A 108 -9.07 7.30 0.40
N ILE A 109 -9.15 6.18 -0.30
CA ILE A 109 -10.36 5.69 -0.98
C ILE A 109 -10.70 4.30 -0.45
N THR A 110 -11.93 3.83 -0.70
CA THR A 110 -12.36 2.49 -0.33
C THR A 110 -12.36 1.56 -1.52
N VAL A 111 -11.76 0.40 -1.38
CA VAL A 111 -11.92 -0.73 -2.31
C VAL A 111 -12.32 -1.97 -1.54
N MET A 112 -12.84 -2.96 -2.24
CA MET A 112 -13.34 -4.18 -1.61
C MET A 112 -12.41 -5.35 -1.88
N HIS A 113 -11.92 -5.96 -0.82
CA HIS A 113 -11.23 -7.23 -0.80
C HIS A 113 -12.23 -8.32 -0.42
N ASP A 114 -12.89 -8.93 -1.39
CA ASP A 114 -14.13 -9.69 -1.20
C ASP A 114 -15.18 -8.83 -0.47
N LYS A 115 -15.52 -9.17 0.76
CA LYS A 115 -16.47 -8.44 1.63
C LYS A 115 -15.79 -7.45 2.58
N LEU A 116 -14.46 -7.43 2.61
CA LEU A 116 -13.68 -6.57 3.49
C LEU A 116 -13.43 -5.22 2.79
N PRO A 117 -13.95 -4.10 3.30
CA PRO A 117 -13.51 -2.79 2.85
C PRO A 117 -12.08 -2.54 3.31
N ILE A 118 -11.22 -2.10 2.39
CA ILE A 118 -9.81 -1.77 2.63
C ILE A 118 -9.50 -0.41 2.01
N LEU A 119 -8.34 0.17 2.36
CA LEU A 119 -7.94 1.46 1.84
C LEU A 119 -7.03 1.33 0.60
N GLY A 120 -7.31 2.15 -0.40
CA GLY A 120 -6.35 2.57 -1.41
C GLY A 120 -5.94 4.03 -1.16
N PHE A 121 -4.87 4.49 -1.80
CA PHE A 121 -4.34 5.83 -1.59
C PHE A 121 -4.06 6.54 -2.91
N ARG A 122 -4.68 7.70 -3.09
CA ARG A 122 -4.32 8.63 -4.15
C ARG A 122 -3.35 9.68 -3.61
N ILE A 123 -2.23 9.89 -4.31
CA ILE A 123 -1.20 10.88 -3.99
C ILE A 123 -0.89 11.66 -5.28
N GLY A 124 -1.47 12.84 -5.41
CA GLY A 124 -1.39 13.59 -6.67
C GLY A 124 -1.99 12.81 -7.84
N THR A 125 -1.16 12.46 -8.83
CA THR A 125 -1.53 11.66 -10.01
C THR A 125 -1.19 10.16 -9.85
N LEU A 126 -0.61 9.75 -8.72
CA LEU A 126 -0.40 8.35 -8.37
C LEU A 126 -1.64 7.78 -7.66
N LEU A 127 -2.05 6.58 -8.06
CA LEU A 127 -3.02 5.77 -7.34
C LEU A 127 -2.40 4.43 -6.95
N TYR A 128 -2.39 4.12 -5.66
CA TYR A 128 -1.95 2.85 -5.12
C TYR A 128 -3.15 2.07 -4.57
N ILE A 129 -3.40 0.91 -5.11
CA ILE A 129 -4.43 -0.03 -4.66
C ILE A 129 -3.83 -1.43 -4.62
N THR A 130 -4.03 -2.15 -3.53
CA THR A 130 -3.69 -3.57 -3.41
C THR A 130 -4.93 -4.37 -3.01
N ASP A 131 -4.92 -5.68 -3.20
CA ASP A 131 -5.95 -6.64 -2.75
C ASP A 131 -7.39 -6.33 -3.15
N MET A 132 -7.55 -5.49 -4.16
CA MET A 132 -8.87 -5.15 -4.65
C MET A 132 -9.48 -6.29 -5.47
N LYS A 133 -10.76 -6.57 -5.24
CA LYS A 133 -11.63 -7.32 -6.16
C LYS A 133 -12.64 -6.40 -6.83
N THR A 134 -13.24 -5.48 -6.08
CA THR A 134 -14.22 -4.54 -6.64
C THR A 134 -14.02 -3.13 -6.06
N ILE A 135 -14.56 -2.14 -6.78
CA ILE A 135 -14.56 -0.74 -6.38
C ILE A 135 -15.94 -0.14 -6.64
N GLY A 136 -16.43 0.65 -5.69
CA GLY A 136 -17.70 1.37 -5.81
C GLY A 136 -17.68 2.41 -6.94
N HIS A 137 -18.83 2.65 -7.55
CA HIS A 137 -18.94 3.63 -8.63
C HIS A 137 -18.58 5.05 -8.11
N GLU A 138 -18.96 5.38 -6.88
CA GLU A 138 -18.66 6.65 -6.22
C GLU A 138 -17.15 6.89 -6.05
N GLU A 139 -16.36 5.84 -5.85
CA GLU A 139 -14.91 5.93 -5.70
C GLU A 139 -14.22 6.39 -6.99
N MET A 140 -14.83 6.11 -8.15
CA MET A 140 -14.27 6.53 -9.44
C MET A 140 -14.15 8.04 -9.58
N GLU A 141 -14.96 8.83 -8.87
CA GLU A 141 -14.86 10.29 -8.86
C GLU A 141 -13.55 10.77 -8.19
N TYR A 142 -13.09 10.05 -7.15
CA TYR A 142 -11.87 10.40 -6.42
C TYR A 142 -10.58 10.00 -7.14
N ILE A 143 -10.67 9.16 -8.17
CA ILE A 143 -9.51 8.65 -8.93
C ILE A 143 -9.43 9.20 -10.36
N LYS A 144 -10.17 10.25 -10.68
CA LYS A 144 -10.05 10.95 -11.96
C LYS A 144 -8.69 11.63 -12.13
N GLY A 145 -8.11 11.56 -13.33
CA GLY A 145 -6.85 12.24 -13.66
C GLY A 145 -5.61 11.54 -13.07
N ILE A 146 -5.69 10.24 -12.82
CA ILE A 146 -4.54 9.42 -12.45
C ILE A 146 -3.69 9.15 -13.70
N ASP A 147 -2.39 9.39 -13.59
CA ASP A 147 -1.40 9.08 -14.61
C ASP A 147 -0.69 7.75 -14.33
N THR A 148 -0.38 7.49 -13.08
CA THR A 148 0.34 6.29 -12.64
C THR A 148 -0.54 5.46 -11.70
N LEU A 149 -0.79 4.22 -12.07
CA LEU A 149 -1.58 3.26 -11.30
C LEU A 149 -0.69 2.12 -10.80
N VAL A 150 -0.71 1.85 -9.50
CA VAL A 150 -0.21 0.61 -8.90
C VAL A 150 -1.42 -0.18 -8.42
N VAL A 151 -1.62 -1.39 -8.92
CA VAL A 151 -2.80 -2.21 -8.61
C VAL A 151 -2.45 -3.70 -8.55
N ASN A 152 -3.18 -4.45 -7.72
CA ASN A 152 -3.00 -5.90 -7.66
C ASN A 152 -3.41 -6.59 -8.96
N ALA A 153 -2.63 -7.60 -9.36
CA ALA A 153 -3.00 -8.57 -10.38
C ALA A 153 -2.45 -9.93 -9.96
N LEU A 154 -3.28 -10.75 -9.32
CA LEU A 154 -2.81 -11.94 -8.63
C LEU A 154 -2.17 -12.97 -9.57
N ARG A 155 -2.80 -13.22 -10.71
CA ARG A 155 -2.41 -14.22 -11.74
C ARG A 155 -3.27 -14.07 -12.99
N PHE A 156 -2.98 -14.83 -14.04
CA PHE A 156 -3.84 -14.89 -15.23
C PHE A 156 -5.13 -15.67 -14.95
N GLU A 157 -5.01 -16.90 -14.47
CA GLU A 157 -6.09 -17.85 -14.23
C GLU A 157 -5.74 -18.80 -13.06
N PRO A 158 -6.70 -19.46 -12.43
CA PRO A 158 -8.15 -19.20 -12.51
C PRO A 158 -8.54 -17.90 -11.80
N ASP A 159 -9.78 -17.45 -12.00
CA ASP A 159 -10.36 -16.32 -11.28
C ASP A 159 -10.21 -16.46 -9.76
N HIS A 160 -10.27 -15.33 -9.06
CA HIS A 160 -10.12 -15.28 -7.61
C HIS A 160 -11.24 -14.45 -6.98
N HIS A 161 -11.78 -14.93 -5.86
CA HIS A 161 -12.94 -14.30 -5.21
C HIS A 161 -12.64 -12.95 -4.58
N SER A 162 -11.38 -12.69 -4.18
CA SER A 162 -11.00 -11.51 -3.43
C SER A 162 -9.95 -10.62 -4.10
N HIS A 163 -9.32 -11.06 -5.20
CA HIS A 163 -8.31 -10.29 -5.92
C HIS A 163 -8.63 -10.21 -7.40
N LEU A 164 -8.17 -9.13 -8.05
CA LEU A 164 -8.18 -9.04 -9.51
C LEU A 164 -7.21 -10.06 -10.11
N VAL A 165 -7.65 -10.71 -11.18
CA VAL A 165 -6.78 -11.40 -12.12
C VAL A 165 -6.30 -10.42 -13.19
N VAL A 166 -5.30 -10.79 -14.00
CA VAL A 166 -4.66 -9.89 -14.99
C VAL A 166 -5.69 -9.23 -15.91
N SER A 167 -6.66 -9.98 -16.45
CA SER A 167 -7.69 -9.43 -17.34
C SER A 167 -8.54 -8.34 -16.66
N GLU A 168 -8.95 -8.56 -15.42
CA GLU A 168 -9.73 -7.61 -14.64
C GLU A 168 -8.90 -6.38 -14.26
N ALA A 169 -7.61 -6.56 -13.93
CA ALA A 169 -6.70 -5.46 -13.63
C ALA A 169 -6.44 -4.58 -14.86
N LEU A 170 -6.33 -5.18 -16.05
CA LEU A 170 -6.24 -4.46 -17.32
C LEU A 170 -7.51 -3.66 -17.62
N ASP A 171 -8.69 -4.24 -17.36
CA ASP A 171 -9.97 -3.56 -17.51
C ASP A 171 -10.09 -2.37 -16.56
N PHE A 172 -9.65 -2.54 -15.33
CA PHE A 172 -9.62 -1.46 -14.36
C PHE A 172 -8.64 -0.34 -14.78
N ALA A 173 -7.44 -0.68 -15.20
CA ALA A 173 -6.45 0.29 -15.69
C ALA A 173 -6.99 1.13 -16.86
N ARG A 174 -7.70 0.49 -17.80
CA ARG A 174 -8.38 1.19 -18.91
C ARG A 174 -9.47 2.15 -18.42
N ARG A 175 -10.25 1.75 -17.42
CA ARG A 175 -11.30 2.59 -16.82
C ARG A 175 -10.72 3.80 -16.08
N VAL A 176 -9.58 3.63 -15.39
CA VAL A 176 -8.85 4.72 -14.74
C VAL A 176 -8.25 5.67 -15.77
N GLY A 177 -7.81 5.15 -16.90
CA GLY A 177 -7.16 5.91 -17.97
C GLY A 177 -5.71 6.26 -17.66
N ALA A 178 -5.05 5.49 -16.77
CA ALA A 178 -3.65 5.68 -16.42
C ALA A 178 -2.72 5.43 -17.61
N SER A 179 -1.73 6.28 -17.83
CA SER A 179 -0.73 6.10 -18.89
C SER A 179 0.30 5.03 -18.53
N ARG A 180 0.53 4.83 -17.23
CA ARG A 180 1.45 3.83 -16.68
C ARG A 180 0.76 3.01 -15.61
N THR A 181 0.85 1.69 -15.71
CA THR A 181 0.26 0.76 -14.74
C THR A 181 1.28 -0.26 -14.30
N TYR A 182 1.40 -0.46 -12.99
CA TYR A 182 2.27 -1.42 -12.35
C TYR A 182 1.45 -2.45 -11.59
N PHE A 183 1.56 -3.71 -11.99
CA PHE A 183 0.90 -4.80 -11.30
C PHE A 183 1.73 -5.27 -10.10
N THR A 184 1.11 -5.31 -8.96
CA THR A 184 1.68 -5.77 -7.68
C THR A 184 0.83 -6.91 -7.10
N HIS A 185 1.18 -7.40 -5.91
CA HIS A 185 0.48 -8.48 -5.22
C HIS A 185 0.34 -9.74 -6.11
N ILE A 186 1.46 -10.17 -6.64
CA ILE A 186 1.57 -11.23 -7.64
C ILE A 186 1.81 -12.57 -6.92
N CYS A 187 1.03 -13.60 -7.23
CA CYS A 187 1.30 -14.93 -6.69
C CYS A 187 2.34 -15.71 -7.53
N HIS A 188 2.86 -16.79 -6.97
CA HIS A 188 3.82 -17.68 -7.64
C HIS A 188 3.30 -18.29 -8.96
N GLY A 189 1.99 -18.31 -9.17
CA GLY A 189 1.36 -18.80 -10.41
C GLY A 189 1.31 -17.78 -11.55
N MET A 190 1.85 -16.55 -11.36
CA MET A 190 1.86 -15.53 -12.42
C MET A 190 2.75 -15.92 -13.60
N GLY A 191 3.89 -16.56 -13.37
CA GLY A 191 4.91 -16.86 -14.35
C GLY A 191 6.19 -16.05 -14.16
N LEU A 192 7.14 -16.18 -15.08
CA LEU A 192 8.40 -15.45 -15.03
C LEU A 192 8.19 -13.98 -15.42
N HIS A 193 8.77 -13.07 -14.63
CA HIS A 193 8.59 -11.63 -14.77
C HIS A 193 8.81 -11.10 -16.21
N GLU A 194 9.91 -11.48 -16.85
CA GLU A 194 10.21 -11.03 -18.22
C GLU A 194 9.25 -11.59 -19.28
N GLU A 195 8.80 -12.83 -19.08
CA GLU A 195 7.88 -13.51 -20.02
C GLU A 195 6.50 -12.90 -19.94
N VAL A 196 6.05 -12.60 -18.72
CA VAL A 196 4.75 -11.95 -18.50
C VAL A 196 4.78 -10.52 -19.03
N ASN A 197 5.82 -9.74 -18.76
CA ASN A 197 5.92 -8.37 -19.26
C ASN A 197 5.90 -8.28 -20.80
N ARG A 198 6.40 -9.29 -21.52
CA ARG A 198 6.29 -9.34 -22.99
C ARG A 198 4.86 -9.56 -23.50
N GLN A 199 3.96 -10.06 -22.65
CA GLN A 199 2.56 -10.31 -22.96
C GLN A 199 1.64 -9.15 -22.58
N LEU A 200 2.10 -8.28 -21.67
CA LEU A 200 1.31 -7.14 -21.21
C LEU A 200 1.27 -6.03 -22.28
N PRO A 201 0.17 -5.25 -22.36
CA PRO A 201 0.08 -4.16 -23.30
C PRO A 201 1.05 -3.03 -22.94
N HIS A 202 1.33 -2.17 -23.91
CA HIS A 202 2.17 -0.98 -23.69
C HIS A 202 1.66 -0.15 -22.51
N GLY A 203 2.57 0.32 -21.67
CA GLY A 203 2.26 1.11 -20.47
C GLY A 203 1.88 0.28 -19.25
N VAL A 204 1.81 -1.06 -19.37
CA VAL A 204 1.53 -1.97 -18.24
C VAL A 204 2.72 -2.90 -18.02
N GLN A 205 3.12 -3.10 -16.77
CA GLN A 205 4.19 -4.00 -16.40
C GLN A 205 4.01 -4.59 -15.00
N LEU A 206 4.63 -5.71 -14.74
CA LEU A 206 4.77 -6.24 -13.38
C LEU A 206 5.76 -5.37 -12.60
N ALA A 207 5.42 -5.04 -11.37
CA ALA A 207 6.38 -4.45 -10.43
C ALA A 207 7.41 -5.50 -9.98
N TYR A 208 8.55 -5.02 -9.49
CA TYR A 208 9.59 -5.87 -8.89
C TYR A 208 10.25 -5.17 -7.71
N ASP A 209 10.85 -5.96 -6.82
CA ASP A 209 11.51 -5.44 -5.62
C ASP A 209 12.68 -4.51 -5.98
N GLY A 210 12.69 -3.33 -5.38
CA GLY A 210 13.68 -2.30 -5.66
C GLY A 210 13.35 -1.40 -6.86
N GLN A 211 12.22 -1.60 -7.54
CA GLN A 211 11.80 -0.71 -8.62
C GLN A 211 11.48 0.69 -8.09
N THR A 212 12.06 1.69 -8.74
CA THR A 212 11.73 3.10 -8.50
C THR A 212 10.97 3.64 -9.70
N ILE A 213 9.87 4.35 -9.43
CA ILE A 213 9.06 5.04 -10.43
C ILE A 213 8.91 6.51 -10.03
N GLU A 214 8.94 7.40 -11.00
CA GLU A 214 8.63 8.83 -10.83
C GLU A 214 7.24 9.11 -11.41
N TRP A 215 6.43 9.95 -10.76
CA TRP A 215 5.08 10.29 -11.22
C TRP A 215 4.77 11.78 -11.06
#